data_7c279115e6fade744d84d83691acbe57
#
_entry.id   7c279115e6fade744d84d83691acbe57
#
_cell.length_a   1.000
_cell.length_b   1.000
_cell.length_c   1.000
_cell.angle_alpha   90.00
_cell.angle_beta   90.00
_cell.angle_gamma   90.00
#
_symmetry.space_group_name_H-M   'P 1'
#
loop_
_entity.id
_entity.type
_entity.pdbx_description
1 polymer ?
#
loop_
_entity_poly.entity_id
_entity_poly.type
_entity_poly.pdbx_seq_one_letter_code
_entity_poly.pdbx_strand_id
1 'polypeptide(L)'
;MRAASRRHRLGTWSARDGRTGRLGTIEDQLLASGRTSERRILDFAFVPAPPDVAEVLGAATVLETRRLNLADGEPFALVTVWCPETLASKFSRDDVEARPFYELLGVELGSARQRIRAGAATVEEAELLGMLPGGPVLRCRRLTEAVDGRPVLASEHTFPAHRTEFVVDLPTSEPSIAPSGLRLVEDP
;
A
#
# COMPACT_ATOMS: atom_id res chain seq x y z
N MET A 1 14.81 7.96 -32.52
CA MET A 1 13.64 7.09 -32.24
C MET A 1 13.15 7.43 -30.83
N ARG A 2 11.96 8.03 -30.72
CA ARG A 2 11.38 8.39 -29.41
C ARG A 2 10.65 7.16 -28.87
N ALA A 3 11.11 6.62 -27.73
CA ALA A 3 10.38 5.60 -27.00
C ALA A 3 9.08 6.21 -26.46
N ALA A 4 7.95 5.70 -26.93
CA ALA A 4 6.64 6.09 -26.44
C ALA A 4 6.49 5.56 -25.00
N SER A 5 6.51 6.47 -24.03
CA SER A 5 6.15 6.19 -22.64
C SER A 5 4.69 5.72 -22.60
N ARG A 6 4.48 4.42 -22.48
CA ARG A 6 3.14 3.86 -22.21
C ARG A 6 2.76 4.25 -20.79
N ARG A 7 1.85 5.20 -20.65
CA ARG A 7 1.17 5.48 -19.37
C ARG A 7 0.36 4.24 -18.98
N HIS A 8 0.81 3.53 -17.97
CA HIS A 8 0.09 2.41 -17.41
C HIS A 8 -1.01 2.94 -16.49
N ARG A 9 -2.25 2.85 -16.94
CA ARG A 9 -3.42 3.06 -16.06
C ARG A 9 -3.56 1.82 -15.19
N LEU A 10 -3.31 1.93 -13.91
CA LEU A 10 -3.79 0.97 -12.93
C LEU A 10 -5.31 1.11 -12.88
N GLY A 11 -6.03 0.01 -13.07
CA GLY A 11 -7.45 -0.01 -13.34
C GLY A 11 -8.31 0.82 -12.37
N THR A 12 -9.40 1.36 -12.89
CA THR A 12 -10.42 2.08 -12.14
C THR A 12 -11.07 1.18 -11.11
N TRP A 13 -11.03 1.58 -9.84
CA TRP A 13 -11.78 0.92 -8.79
C TRP A 13 -13.24 1.39 -8.89
N SER A 14 -14.12 0.55 -9.42
CA SER A 14 -15.55 0.81 -9.50
C SER A 14 -16.25 0.18 -8.30
N ALA A 15 -16.78 0.99 -7.40
CA ALA A 15 -17.68 0.55 -6.35
C ALA A 15 -19.12 0.38 -6.90
N ARG A 16 -19.27 -0.41 -7.96
CA ARG A 16 -20.60 -0.87 -8.40
C ARG A 16 -20.76 -2.30 -7.95
N ASP A 17 -21.35 -2.46 -6.81
CA ASP A 17 -22.30 -3.49 -6.36
C ASP A 17 -22.26 -3.50 -4.85
N GLY A 18 -23.40 -3.28 -4.17
CA GLY A 18 -23.58 -3.32 -2.72
C GLY A 18 -23.33 -4.70 -2.09
N ARG A 19 -22.28 -5.37 -2.52
CA ARG A 19 -21.70 -6.52 -1.85
C ARG A 19 -20.55 -6.02 -0.98
N THR A 20 -20.49 -6.45 0.27
CA THR A 20 -19.33 -6.39 1.16
C THR A 20 -18.08 -6.72 0.37
N GLY A 21 -17.47 -5.69 -0.25
CA GLY A 21 -16.41 -5.87 -1.22
C GLY A 21 -15.15 -6.32 -0.48
N ARG A 22 -14.62 -7.49 -0.84
CA ARG A 22 -13.20 -7.78 -0.65
C ARG A 22 -12.43 -6.52 -1.01
N LEU A 23 -11.59 -6.05 -0.10
CA LEU A 23 -10.62 -5.01 -0.39
C LEU A 23 -9.73 -5.54 -1.53
N GLY A 24 -10.06 -5.18 -2.78
CA GLY A 24 -9.29 -5.60 -3.94
C GLY A 24 -7.84 -5.15 -3.78
N THR A 25 -6.90 -6.06 -3.95
CA THR A 25 -5.48 -5.72 -3.92
C THR A 25 -5.05 -5.12 -5.24
N ILE A 26 -3.91 -4.42 -5.23
CA ILE A 26 -3.24 -4.01 -6.48
C ILE A 26 -2.98 -5.24 -7.37
N GLU A 27 -2.72 -6.39 -6.77
CA GLU A 27 -2.51 -7.66 -7.46
C GLU A 27 -3.76 -8.15 -8.18
N ASP A 28 -4.93 -8.08 -7.54
CA ASP A 28 -6.20 -8.41 -8.20
C ASP A 28 -6.43 -7.53 -9.43
N GLN A 29 -6.04 -6.25 -9.34
CA GLN A 29 -6.14 -5.31 -10.45
C GLN A 29 -5.15 -5.62 -11.58
N LEU A 30 -3.91 -6.01 -11.24
CA LEU A 30 -2.89 -6.40 -12.22
C LEU A 30 -3.33 -7.68 -12.94
N LEU A 31 -3.77 -8.69 -12.21
CA LEU A 31 -4.29 -9.93 -12.77
C LEU A 31 -5.50 -9.69 -13.67
N ALA A 32 -6.45 -8.85 -13.24
CA ALA A 32 -7.61 -8.47 -14.05
C ALA A 32 -7.24 -7.72 -15.34
N SER A 33 -6.08 -7.05 -15.36
CA SER A 33 -5.52 -6.40 -16.55
C SER A 33 -4.62 -7.30 -17.39
N GLY A 34 -4.51 -8.59 -17.05
CA GLY A 34 -3.67 -9.57 -17.74
C GLY A 34 -2.17 -9.41 -17.49
N ARG A 35 -1.79 -8.73 -16.40
CA ARG A 35 -0.39 -8.52 -16.02
C ARG A 35 0.05 -9.53 -14.97
N THR A 36 1.33 -9.89 -15.00
CA THR A 36 1.93 -10.68 -13.92
C THR A 36 2.21 -9.80 -12.71
N SER A 37 2.06 -10.38 -11.51
CA SER A 37 2.41 -9.74 -10.26
C SER A 37 3.41 -10.60 -9.50
N GLU A 38 4.51 -10.00 -9.08
CA GLU A 38 5.56 -10.62 -8.26
C GLU A 38 5.79 -9.78 -7.01
N ARG A 39 6.01 -10.45 -5.87
CA ARG A 39 6.46 -9.84 -4.62
C ARG A 39 7.86 -10.33 -4.31
N ARG A 40 8.79 -9.43 -4.14
CA ARG A 40 10.15 -9.75 -3.71
C ARG A 40 10.35 -9.22 -2.30
N ILE A 41 10.46 -10.13 -1.33
CA ILE A 41 10.71 -9.76 0.06
C ILE A 41 12.17 -9.31 0.21
N LEU A 42 12.35 -8.07 0.64
CA LEU A 42 13.65 -7.49 0.95
C LEU A 42 14.03 -7.80 2.40
N ASP A 43 13.12 -7.47 3.34
CA ASP A 43 13.32 -7.66 4.77
C ASP A 43 12.11 -8.35 5.40
N PHE A 44 12.37 -9.18 6.42
CA PHE A 44 11.38 -9.86 7.23
C PHE A 44 11.96 -10.06 8.63
N ALA A 45 11.49 -9.28 9.60
CA ALA A 45 12.00 -9.33 10.97
C ALA A 45 10.95 -8.91 12.00
N PHE A 46 11.01 -9.49 13.20
CA PHE A 46 10.33 -8.94 14.36
C PHE A 46 11.22 -7.86 14.97
N VAL A 47 10.70 -6.66 15.08
CA VAL A 47 11.42 -5.48 15.55
C VAL A 47 10.60 -4.70 16.58
N PRO A 48 11.24 -3.89 17.46
CA PRO A 48 10.51 -2.88 18.21
C PRO A 48 9.75 -1.97 17.25
N ALA A 49 8.46 -1.74 17.52
CA ALA A 49 7.64 -0.91 16.65
C ALA A 49 8.20 0.53 16.57
N PRO A 50 8.36 1.11 15.37
CA PRO A 50 8.63 2.54 15.24
C PRO A 50 7.62 3.36 16.05
N PRO A 51 7.99 4.52 16.65
CA PRO A 51 7.11 5.24 17.57
C PRO A 51 5.73 5.57 17.00
N ASP A 52 5.65 6.01 15.76
CA ASP A 52 4.39 6.33 15.06
C ASP A 52 3.56 5.09 14.70
N VAL A 53 4.22 3.94 14.48
CA VAL A 53 3.58 2.63 14.27
C VAL A 53 3.08 2.06 15.60
N ALA A 54 3.88 2.17 16.68
CA ALA A 54 3.48 1.75 18.02
C ALA A 54 2.24 2.50 18.50
N GLU A 55 2.18 3.82 18.25
CA GLU A 55 1.02 4.65 18.60
C GLU A 55 -0.25 4.18 17.92
N VAL A 56 -0.21 3.89 16.61
CA VAL A 56 -1.42 3.54 15.85
C VAL A 56 -1.82 2.07 15.97
N LEU A 57 -0.86 1.15 16.17
CA LEU A 57 -1.13 -0.29 16.33
C LEU A 57 -1.32 -0.71 17.79
N GLY A 58 -0.90 0.12 18.76
CA GLY A 58 -0.91 -0.25 20.17
C GLY A 58 0.00 -1.45 20.49
N ALA A 59 1.09 -1.64 19.75
CA ALA A 59 1.97 -2.80 19.82
C ALA A 59 3.42 -2.37 20.04
N ALA A 60 4.12 -3.00 21.00
CA ALA A 60 5.53 -2.73 21.26
C ALA A 60 6.47 -3.43 20.27
N THR A 61 6.07 -4.63 19.81
CA THR A 61 6.80 -5.43 18.82
C THR A 61 5.92 -5.71 17.62
N VAL A 62 6.48 -5.59 16.44
CA VAL A 62 5.81 -5.84 15.18
C VAL A 62 6.66 -6.75 14.29
N LEU A 63 6.02 -7.54 13.46
CA LEU A 63 6.63 -8.06 12.25
C LEU A 63 6.72 -6.90 11.26
N GLU A 64 7.93 -6.50 10.90
CA GLU A 64 8.20 -5.59 9.80
C GLU A 64 8.57 -6.41 8.57
N THR A 65 7.88 -6.15 7.47
CA THR A 65 8.18 -6.76 6.18
C THR A 65 8.33 -5.67 5.14
N ARG A 66 9.49 -5.62 4.51
CA ARG A 66 9.76 -4.72 3.39
C ARG A 66 9.82 -5.50 2.10
N ARG A 67 9.12 -5.05 1.08
CA ARG A 67 9.03 -5.77 -0.20
C ARG A 67 8.97 -4.84 -1.40
N LEU A 68 9.49 -5.34 -2.51
CA LEU A 68 9.35 -4.74 -3.82
C LEU A 68 8.25 -5.48 -4.58
N ASN A 69 7.25 -4.75 -5.05
CA ASN A 69 6.21 -5.30 -5.91
C ASN A 69 6.56 -5.00 -7.37
N LEU A 70 6.50 -6.03 -8.21
CA LEU A 70 6.79 -5.94 -9.63
C LEU A 70 5.55 -6.29 -10.46
N ALA A 71 5.42 -5.63 -11.59
CA ALA A 71 4.40 -5.92 -12.60
C ALA A 71 5.11 -6.16 -13.93
N ASP A 72 4.95 -7.35 -14.50
CA ASP A 72 5.70 -7.80 -15.69
C ASP A 72 7.22 -7.64 -15.54
N GLY A 73 7.74 -7.92 -14.32
CA GLY A 73 9.15 -7.81 -13.99
C GLY A 73 9.64 -6.39 -13.68
N GLU A 74 8.81 -5.35 -13.85
CA GLU A 74 9.17 -3.96 -13.56
C GLU A 74 8.70 -3.53 -12.15
N PRO A 75 9.58 -2.96 -11.31
CA PRO A 75 9.21 -2.44 -10.01
C PRO A 75 8.16 -1.32 -10.12
N PHE A 76 7.07 -1.41 -9.36
CA PHE A 76 6.05 -0.37 -9.33
C PHE A 76 5.73 0.13 -7.93
N ALA A 77 6.08 -0.61 -6.87
CA ALA A 77 5.88 -0.16 -5.51
C ALA A 77 6.91 -0.76 -4.55
N LEU A 78 7.46 0.07 -3.68
CA LEU A 78 8.15 -0.36 -2.48
C LEU A 78 7.14 -0.30 -1.33
N VAL A 79 7.03 -1.39 -0.57
CA VAL A 79 6.00 -1.55 0.46
C VAL A 79 6.64 -1.98 1.77
N THR A 80 6.37 -1.27 2.85
CA THR A 80 6.65 -1.71 4.21
C THR A 80 5.33 -1.98 4.92
N VAL A 81 5.24 -3.14 5.58
CA VAL A 81 4.07 -3.56 6.35
C VAL A 81 4.50 -3.85 7.78
N TRP A 82 3.73 -3.36 8.73
CA TRP A 82 3.88 -3.63 10.16
C TRP A 82 2.65 -4.35 10.66
N CYS A 83 2.85 -5.52 11.24
CA CYS A 83 1.80 -6.34 11.84
C CYS A 83 2.15 -6.62 13.30
N PRO A 84 1.25 -6.40 14.29
CA PRO A 84 1.51 -6.76 15.68
C PRO A 84 2.02 -8.20 15.81
N GLU A 85 3.08 -8.42 16.59
CA GLU A 85 3.65 -9.75 16.83
C GLU A 85 2.60 -10.77 17.26
N THR A 86 1.63 -10.36 18.06
CA THR A 86 0.52 -11.21 18.53
C THR A 86 -0.32 -11.81 17.40
N LEU A 87 -0.37 -11.16 16.24
CA LEU A 87 -1.07 -11.65 15.05
C LEU A 87 -0.12 -12.36 14.08
N ALA A 88 1.13 -11.92 14.02
CA ALA A 88 2.10 -12.35 13.01
C ALA A 88 3.06 -13.45 13.49
N SER A 89 3.01 -13.88 14.76
CA SER A 89 3.98 -14.82 15.36
C SER A 89 4.14 -16.16 14.62
N LYS A 90 3.14 -16.54 13.82
CA LYS A 90 3.13 -17.78 13.05
C LYS A 90 3.47 -17.57 11.56
N PHE A 91 3.69 -16.33 11.12
CA PHE A 91 3.98 -16.06 9.73
C PHE A 91 5.45 -16.37 9.43
N SER A 92 5.67 -17.03 8.32
CA SER A 92 6.99 -17.23 7.73
C SER A 92 7.23 -16.22 6.59
N ARG A 93 8.48 -16.07 6.18
CA ARG A 93 8.85 -15.28 5.00
C ARG A 93 8.13 -15.80 3.75
N ASP A 94 8.08 -17.13 3.57
CA ASP A 94 7.43 -17.77 2.43
C ASP A 94 5.92 -17.51 2.43
N ASP A 95 5.28 -17.45 3.61
CA ASP A 95 3.86 -17.11 3.71
C ASP A 95 3.57 -15.71 3.17
N VAL A 96 4.36 -14.70 3.58
CA VAL A 96 4.12 -13.30 3.17
C VAL A 96 4.57 -13.03 1.74
N GLU A 97 5.43 -13.85 1.17
CA GLU A 97 5.77 -13.83 -0.25
C GLU A 97 4.65 -14.42 -1.11
N ALA A 98 4.10 -15.56 -0.67
CA ALA A 98 3.07 -16.30 -1.41
C ALA A 98 1.66 -15.67 -1.30
N ARG A 99 1.33 -15.07 -0.14
CA ARG A 99 -0.03 -14.62 0.17
C ARG A 99 -0.09 -13.18 0.68
N PRO A 100 -1.18 -12.44 0.41
CA PRO A 100 -1.40 -11.12 1.02
C PRO A 100 -1.57 -11.23 2.55
N PHE A 101 -1.13 -10.21 3.29
CA PHE A 101 -1.25 -10.18 4.75
C PHE A 101 -2.68 -10.39 5.26
N TYR A 102 -3.69 -9.82 4.59
CA TYR A 102 -5.08 -9.94 5.02
C TYR A 102 -5.61 -11.38 4.99
N GLU A 103 -5.02 -12.27 4.18
CA GLU A 103 -5.34 -13.71 4.18
C GLU A 103 -4.67 -14.45 5.33
N LEU A 104 -3.48 -13.96 5.76
CA LEU A 104 -2.70 -14.56 6.84
C LEU A 104 -3.22 -14.20 8.22
N LEU A 105 -3.83 -13.02 8.36
CA LEU A 105 -4.25 -12.47 9.66
C LEU A 105 -5.28 -13.33 10.39
N GLY A 106 -6.13 -14.08 9.67
CA GLY A 106 -7.19 -14.89 10.26
C GLY A 106 -8.24 -14.08 11.04
N VAL A 107 -8.34 -12.77 10.78
CA VAL A 107 -9.33 -11.86 11.37
C VAL A 107 -10.17 -11.22 10.27
N GLU A 108 -11.43 -10.96 10.56
CA GLU A 108 -12.32 -10.24 9.64
C GLU A 108 -11.97 -8.76 9.64
N LEU A 109 -11.69 -8.21 8.45
CA LEU A 109 -11.33 -6.81 8.28
C LEU A 109 -12.58 -5.94 8.19
N GLY A 110 -12.58 -4.81 8.91
CA GLY A 110 -13.68 -3.85 8.98
C GLY A 110 -13.42 -2.64 8.12
N SER A 111 -12.47 -1.81 8.50
CA SER A 111 -12.19 -0.53 7.83
C SER A 111 -10.72 -0.32 7.55
N ALA A 112 -10.43 0.64 6.66
CA ALA A 112 -9.08 1.13 6.45
C ALA A 112 -9.08 2.65 6.25
N ARG A 113 -8.11 3.33 6.88
CA ARG A 113 -7.83 4.74 6.65
C ARG A 113 -6.57 4.87 5.83
N GLN A 114 -6.64 5.61 4.74
CA GLN A 114 -5.51 5.83 3.84
C GLN A 114 -5.19 7.32 3.73
N ARG A 115 -3.89 7.64 3.77
CA ARG A 115 -3.36 8.99 3.54
C ARG A 115 -2.39 8.92 2.37
N ILE A 116 -2.55 9.81 1.41
CA ILE A 116 -1.69 9.88 0.22
C ILE A 116 -1.02 11.23 0.21
N ARG A 117 0.30 11.24 0.06
CA ARG A 117 1.12 12.47 -0.02
C ARG A 117 2.09 12.37 -1.19
N ALA A 118 2.41 13.50 -1.78
CA ALA A 118 3.57 13.62 -2.66
C ALA A 118 4.86 13.63 -1.82
N GLY A 119 5.95 13.16 -2.40
CA GLY A 119 7.28 13.16 -1.79
C GLY A 119 8.37 13.03 -2.85
N ALA A 120 9.61 13.04 -2.40
CA ALA A 120 10.78 12.76 -3.21
C ALA A 120 11.35 11.39 -2.83
N ALA A 121 11.81 10.63 -3.82
CA ALA A 121 12.46 9.34 -3.59
C ALA A 121 13.83 9.54 -2.93
N THR A 122 14.12 8.76 -1.91
CA THR A 122 15.49 8.63 -1.39
C THR A 122 16.38 7.94 -2.43
N VAL A 123 17.70 7.93 -2.20
CA VAL A 123 18.65 7.22 -3.07
C VAL A 123 18.29 5.73 -3.16
N GLU A 124 18.05 5.10 -2.02
CA GLU A 124 17.70 3.68 -1.92
C GLU A 124 16.36 3.35 -2.60
N GLU A 125 15.33 4.16 -2.36
CA GLU A 125 14.03 3.98 -3.01
C GLU A 125 14.14 4.12 -4.53
N ALA A 126 14.95 5.08 -4.98
CA ALA A 126 15.16 5.31 -6.40
C ALA A 126 15.86 4.12 -7.09
N GLU A 127 16.88 3.53 -6.43
CA GLU A 127 17.55 2.33 -6.92
C GLU A 127 16.58 1.15 -7.02
N LEU A 128 15.80 0.89 -5.95
CA LEU A 128 14.83 -0.20 -5.91
C LEU A 128 13.69 -0.03 -6.92
N LEU A 129 13.24 1.20 -7.15
CA LEU A 129 12.12 1.50 -8.04
C LEU A 129 12.54 1.80 -9.49
N GLY A 130 13.85 1.77 -9.79
CA GLY A 130 14.36 2.06 -11.13
C GLY A 130 14.09 3.49 -11.60
N MET A 131 14.26 4.47 -10.70
CA MET A 131 14.02 5.88 -10.98
C MET A 131 15.20 6.75 -10.51
N LEU A 132 15.16 8.07 -10.78
CA LEU A 132 16.21 8.97 -10.32
C LEU A 132 16.03 9.34 -8.84
N PRO A 133 17.11 9.46 -8.04
CA PRO A 133 17.05 10.02 -6.71
C PRO A 133 16.42 11.42 -6.71
N GLY A 134 15.61 11.71 -5.69
CA GLY A 134 14.84 12.95 -5.63
C GLY A 134 13.65 13.02 -6.59
N GLY A 135 13.45 12.01 -7.45
CA GLY A 135 12.29 11.93 -8.33
C GLY A 135 10.97 11.88 -7.56
N PRO A 136 9.86 12.40 -8.14
CA PRO A 136 8.59 12.48 -7.43
C PRO A 136 7.97 11.11 -7.19
N VAL A 137 7.49 10.90 -5.96
CA VAL A 137 6.78 9.70 -5.53
C VAL A 137 5.44 10.04 -4.88
N LEU A 138 4.51 9.09 -4.91
CA LEU A 138 3.32 9.11 -4.08
C LEU A 138 3.55 8.17 -2.88
N ARG A 139 3.44 8.70 -1.66
CA ARG A 139 3.50 7.93 -0.42
C ARG A 139 2.10 7.69 0.10
N CYS A 140 1.74 6.43 0.24
CA CYS A 140 0.44 6.03 0.74
C CYS A 140 0.61 5.29 2.06
N ARG A 141 0.19 5.90 3.17
CA ARG A 141 0.13 5.26 4.49
C ARG A 141 -1.28 4.75 4.74
N ARG A 142 -1.41 3.49 5.12
CA ARG A 142 -2.69 2.85 5.41
C ARG A 142 -2.67 2.21 6.79
N LEU A 143 -3.73 2.46 7.57
CA LEU A 143 -4.06 1.74 8.79
C LEU A 143 -5.31 0.90 8.51
N THR A 144 -5.24 -0.40 8.77
CA THR A 144 -6.34 -1.34 8.59
C THR A 144 -6.79 -1.84 9.95
N GLU A 145 -8.10 -1.88 10.15
CA GLU A 145 -8.76 -2.29 11.39
C GLU A 145 -9.61 -3.55 11.14
N ALA A 146 -9.74 -4.39 12.14
CA ALA A 146 -10.70 -5.47 12.17
C ALA A 146 -12.13 -4.91 12.37
N VAL A 147 -13.14 -5.77 12.21
CA VAL A 147 -14.56 -5.37 12.41
C VAL A 147 -14.86 -4.87 13.81
N ASP A 148 -14.09 -5.24 14.80
CA ASP A 148 -14.18 -4.76 16.19
C ASP A 148 -13.50 -3.40 16.41
N GLY A 149 -12.95 -2.78 15.36
CA GLY A 149 -12.23 -1.51 15.40
C GLY A 149 -10.78 -1.61 15.87
N ARG A 150 -10.27 -2.80 16.17
CA ARG A 150 -8.88 -2.99 16.58
C ARG A 150 -7.94 -2.86 15.39
N PRO A 151 -6.88 -2.02 15.47
CA PRO A 151 -5.86 -1.93 14.44
C PRO A 151 -5.10 -3.25 14.28
N VAL A 152 -4.94 -3.72 13.04
CA VAL A 152 -4.31 -5.01 12.74
C VAL A 152 -3.14 -4.92 11.78
N LEU A 153 -3.10 -3.90 10.93
CA LEU A 153 -1.99 -3.63 10.01
C LEU A 153 -1.77 -2.13 9.84
N ALA A 154 -0.51 -1.72 9.86
CA ALA A 154 -0.07 -0.46 9.29
C ALA A 154 0.80 -0.76 8.06
N SER A 155 0.72 0.06 7.04
CA SER A 155 1.59 -0.07 5.87
C SER A 155 1.94 1.28 5.26
N GLU A 156 3.12 1.33 4.64
CA GLU A 156 3.56 2.44 3.81
C GLU A 156 3.93 1.91 2.42
N HIS A 157 3.41 2.57 1.41
CA HIS A 157 3.66 2.25 0.02
C HIS A 157 4.29 3.47 -0.65
N THR A 158 5.39 3.28 -1.34
CA THR A 158 6.04 4.30 -2.17
C THR A 158 5.90 3.93 -3.63
N PHE A 159 5.28 4.80 -4.41
CA PHE A 159 5.03 4.60 -5.84
C PHE A 159 5.72 5.68 -6.67
N PRO A 160 6.38 5.35 -7.79
CA PRO A 160 6.84 6.34 -8.75
C PRO A 160 5.67 7.16 -9.31
N ALA A 161 5.65 8.48 -9.08
CA ALA A 161 4.51 9.33 -9.43
C ALA A 161 4.23 9.39 -10.94
N HIS A 162 5.27 9.26 -11.78
CA HIS A 162 5.12 9.30 -13.23
C HIS A 162 4.42 8.06 -13.84
N ARG A 163 4.23 7.00 -13.04
CA ARG A 163 3.60 5.74 -13.45
C ARG A 163 2.36 5.37 -12.63
N THR A 164 1.98 6.24 -11.68
CA THR A 164 0.93 5.90 -10.71
C THR A 164 -0.08 7.02 -10.61
N GLU A 165 -1.35 6.68 -10.64
CA GLU A 165 -2.45 7.57 -10.30
C GLU A 165 -3.41 6.86 -9.34
N PHE A 166 -4.03 7.61 -8.44
CA PHE A 166 -5.12 7.13 -7.61
C PHE A 166 -6.43 7.67 -8.17
N VAL A 167 -7.34 6.77 -8.51
CA VAL A 167 -8.67 7.11 -8.99
C VAL A 167 -9.68 6.80 -7.89
N VAL A 168 -10.49 7.78 -7.52
CA VAL A 168 -11.54 7.64 -6.50
C VAL A 168 -12.86 8.07 -7.13
N ASP A 169 -13.81 7.14 -7.21
CA ASP A 169 -15.17 7.43 -7.62
C ASP A 169 -15.94 7.98 -6.41
N LEU A 170 -16.42 9.21 -6.51
CA LEU A 170 -17.19 9.85 -5.46
C LEU A 170 -18.69 9.81 -5.81
N PRO A 171 -19.59 9.51 -4.86
CA PRO A 171 -21.02 9.60 -5.10
C PRO A 171 -21.44 11.06 -5.36
N THR A 172 -22.33 11.26 -6.32
CA THR A 172 -22.79 12.58 -6.79
C THR A 172 -23.62 13.37 -5.77
N SER A 173 -23.86 12.83 -4.58
CA SER A 173 -24.72 13.42 -3.55
C SER A 173 -24.09 14.60 -2.79
N GLU A 174 -22.79 14.84 -2.95
CA GLU A 174 -22.13 16.00 -2.31
C GLU A 174 -21.85 17.10 -3.35
N PRO A 175 -22.51 18.27 -3.26
CA PRO A 175 -22.29 19.37 -4.20
C PRO A 175 -21.02 20.17 -3.87
N SER A 176 -19.88 19.51 -3.79
CA SER A 176 -18.58 20.16 -3.55
C SER A 176 -17.67 19.98 -4.74
N ILE A 177 -17.11 21.09 -5.25
CA ILE A 177 -16.06 21.09 -6.25
C ILE A 177 -14.66 20.92 -5.62
N ALA A 178 -14.56 20.98 -4.28
CA ALA A 178 -13.31 20.76 -3.57
C ALA A 178 -13.00 19.26 -3.49
N PRO A 179 -11.72 18.85 -3.67
CA PRO A 179 -11.30 17.46 -3.50
C PRO A 179 -11.67 16.95 -2.10
N SER A 180 -12.42 15.83 -2.04
CA SER A 180 -12.78 15.20 -0.77
C SER A 180 -11.54 14.74 -0.02
N GLY A 181 -11.47 15.00 1.29
CA GLY A 181 -10.37 14.59 2.14
C GLY A 181 -9.10 15.44 2.04
N LEU A 182 -9.12 16.56 1.30
CA LEU A 182 -8.00 17.49 1.27
C LEU A 182 -7.73 18.05 2.67
N ARG A 183 -6.48 18.00 3.10
CA ARG A 183 -5.98 18.66 4.31
C ARG A 183 -4.68 19.39 3.99
N LEU A 184 -4.55 20.59 4.49
CA LEU A 184 -3.25 21.25 4.55
C LEU A 184 -2.42 20.57 5.64
N VAL A 185 -1.16 20.31 5.36
CA VAL A 185 -0.20 19.79 6.33
C VAL A 185 0.82 20.91 6.56
N GLU A 186 1.14 21.15 7.84
CA GLU A 186 2.24 22.03 8.18
C GLU A 186 3.56 21.34 7.80
N ASP A 187 4.54 22.13 7.34
CA ASP A 187 5.88 21.60 7.09
C ASP A 187 6.48 21.10 8.42
N PRO A 188 7.21 19.98 8.41
CA PRO A 188 7.83 19.39 9.60
C PRO A 188 8.91 20.29 10.20
#